data_9cfc94fb4c0256a99d68e1e4b97d00b1
#
_entry.id   9cfc94fb4c0256a99d68e1e4b97d00b1
#
_cell.length_a   1.000
_cell.length_b   1.000
_cell.length_c   1.000
_cell.angle_alpha   90.00
_cell.angle_beta   90.00
_cell.angle_gamma   90.00
#
_symmetry.space_group_name_H-M   'P 1'
#
loop_
_entity.id
_entity.type
_entity.pdbx_description
1 polymer ?
#
loop_
_entity_poly.entity_id
_entity_poly.type
_entity_poly.pdbx_seq_one_letter_code
_entity_poly.pdbx_strand_id
1 'polypeptide(L)'
;MAIRRTSTSGLSNRAIYIDGSAGTSKIADIPDTPTVGTATAGAESATVTYTAALTGGTATTFTALSNPGSITGTGSSPITVSGLTAATAYTFTIKAGNTTGDSAYSSVSNSATPTSSINPSYDSIATVTVAGANSLQIDFSSIPSTYTHLQIRSMSTGTDNTNVRMRFNDDSGIAYGYHGIQGGPGYGASLYTNYAINQTSMMAYDQQLGTSTNPNATITDILEYANTNKYKTTRTLSGSHSGSTNSFIFFQSGLWYNSSAINKISLYPFSNTFRIGSTFALYGIKG
;
A
#
# COMPACT_ATOMS: atom_id res chain seq x y z
N MET A 1 -26.09 -64.79 10.54
CA MET A 1 -26.61 -63.71 11.42
C MET A 1 -27.44 -62.79 10.56
N ALA A 2 -28.76 -62.76 10.69
CA ALA A 2 -29.61 -62.00 9.77
C ALA A 2 -29.69 -60.55 10.22
N ILE A 3 -29.29 -59.66 9.34
CA ILE A 3 -29.42 -58.21 9.54
C ILE A 3 -30.87 -57.81 9.27
N ARG A 4 -31.63 -57.48 10.32
CA ARG A 4 -32.93 -56.87 10.16
C ARG A 4 -32.80 -55.41 9.81
N ARG A 5 -33.16 -55.04 8.59
CA ARG A 5 -33.33 -53.59 8.21
C ARG A 5 -34.66 -53.12 8.81
N THR A 6 -34.64 -52.29 9.79
CA THR A 6 -35.78 -51.45 10.14
C THR A 6 -35.67 -50.15 9.36
N SER A 7 -36.54 -49.96 8.38
CA SER A 7 -36.75 -48.71 7.67
C SER A 7 -37.37 -47.69 8.62
N THR A 8 -36.64 -46.70 9.03
CA THR A 8 -37.19 -45.45 9.57
C THR A 8 -36.84 -44.33 8.64
N SER A 9 -37.85 -43.70 8.07
CA SER A 9 -37.75 -42.48 7.29
C SER A 9 -36.99 -41.42 8.09
N GLY A 10 -35.78 -41.03 7.64
CA GLY A 10 -34.96 -40.03 8.27
C GLY A 10 -33.47 -40.35 8.40
N LEU A 11 -32.99 -41.49 7.90
CA LEU A 11 -31.59 -41.95 8.03
C LEU A 11 -30.81 -41.83 6.70
N SER A 12 -30.91 -40.71 6.03
CA SER A 12 -30.26 -40.56 4.70
C SER A 12 -28.74 -40.45 4.72
N ASN A 13 -28.10 -40.20 5.88
CA ASN A 13 -26.67 -39.90 5.95
C ASN A 13 -25.92 -40.68 7.07
N ARG A 14 -26.37 -41.92 7.41
CA ARG A 14 -25.73 -42.72 8.47
C ARG A 14 -24.95 -43.88 7.90
N ALA A 15 -23.66 -43.94 8.16
CA ALA A 15 -22.83 -45.13 7.98
C ALA A 15 -22.82 -45.94 9.29
N ILE A 16 -23.18 -47.20 9.23
CA ILE A 16 -23.07 -48.12 10.39
C ILE A 16 -21.69 -48.78 10.29
N TYR A 17 -20.80 -48.46 11.20
CA TYR A 17 -19.52 -49.15 11.37
C TYR A 17 -19.69 -50.22 12.48
N ILE A 18 -19.42 -51.48 12.18
CA ILE A 18 -19.37 -52.54 13.15
C ILE A 18 -17.90 -52.87 13.42
N ASP A 19 -17.34 -52.38 14.52
CA ASP A 19 -16.06 -52.88 14.98
C ASP A 19 -16.29 -54.23 15.68
N GLY A 20 -15.38 -55.16 15.50
CA GLY A 20 -15.50 -56.56 15.96
C GLY A 20 -15.42 -56.77 17.48
N SER A 21 -15.53 -55.75 18.29
CA SER A 21 -15.51 -55.84 19.76
C SER A 21 -16.92 -55.94 20.30
N ALA A 22 -17.17 -56.95 21.12
CA ALA A 22 -18.48 -57.25 21.68
C ALA A 22 -19.04 -56.06 22.47
N GLY A 23 -20.06 -55.38 21.94
CA GLY A 23 -21.03 -54.64 22.73
C GLY A 23 -21.26 -53.17 22.43
N THR A 24 -20.56 -52.49 21.52
CA THR A 24 -20.85 -51.10 21.19
C THR A 24 -20.76 -50.82 19.69
N SER A 25 -21.89 -50.81 19.00
CA SER A 25 -21.96 -50.25 17.65
C SER A 25 -21.93 -48.74 17.76
N LYS A 26 -20.82 -48.11 17.47
CA LYS A 26 -20.75 -46.66 17.23
C LYS A 26 -21.34 -46.38 15.85
N ILE A 27 -22.47 -45.72 15.81
CA ILE A 27 -22.98 -45.15 14.56
C ILE A 27 -22.16 -43.91 14.29
N ALA A 28 -21.28 -44.00 13.30
CA ALA A 28 -20.57 -42.84 12.84
C ALA A 28 -21.45 -42.08 11.83
N ASP A 29 -21.92 -40.92 12.22
CA ASP A 29 -22.73 -40.06 11.38
C ASP A 29 -21.86 -39.00 10.70
N ILE A 30 -22.12 -38.74 9.44
CA ILE A 30 -21.63 -37.51 8.80
C ILE A 30 -22.40 -36.30 9.33
N PRO A 31 -21.79 -35.11 9.37
CA PRO A 31 -22.51 -33.91 9.79
C PRO A 31 -23.66 -33.57 8.84
N ASP A 32 -24.73 -33.01 9.37
CA ASP A 32 -25.76 -32.42 8.54
C ASP A 32 -25.29 -31.08 7.92
N THR A 33 -25.97 -30.66 6.85
CA THR A 33 -25.63 -29.46 6.08
C THR A 33 -25.72 -28.20 6.94
N PRO A 34 -24.66 -27.38 7.03
CA PRO A 34 -24.72 -26.13 7.75
C PRO A 34 -25.60 -25.11 7.02
N THR A 35 -26.06 -24.11 7.74
CA THR A 35 -26.75 -22.95 7.17
C THR A 35 -25.73 -21.84 6.88
N VAL A 36 -25.62 -21.41 5.61
CA VAL A 36 -24.80 -20.28 5.23
C VAL A 36 -25.43 -18.98 5.73
N GLY A 37 -24.61 -18.09 6.23
CA GLY A 37 -25.01 -16.74 6.62
C GLY A 37 -24.61 -15.69 5.56
N THR A 38 -24.06 -14.57 6.03
CA THR A 38 -23.68 -13.44 5.18
C THR A 38 -22.25 -13.58 4.65
N ALA A 39 -22.07 -13.36 3.36
CA ALA A 39 -20.77 -13.13 2.73
C ALA A 39 -20.47 -11.63 2.71
N THR A 40 -19.30 -11.23 3.24
CA THR A 40 -18.82 -9.85 3.27
C THR A 40 -17.52 -9.74 2.50
N ALA A 41 -17.46 -8.80 1.55
CA ALA A 41 -16.28 -8.56 0.73
C ALA A 41 -15.13 -7.91 1.52
N GLY A 42 -13.91 -8.35 1.26
CA GLY A 42 -12.65 -7.77 1.71
C GLY A 42 -11.70 -7.47 0.55
N ALA A 43 -10.46 -7.14 0.87
CA ALA A 43 -9.41 -6.97 -0.14
C ALA A 43 -8.97 -8.35 -0.65
N GLU A 44 -9.20 -8.63 -1.95
CA GLU A 44 -8.93 -9.94 -2.60
C GLU A 44 -9.38 -11.14 -1.77
N SER A 45 -10.43 -10.94 -0.97
CA SER A 45 -10.95 -11.92 -0.01
C SER A 45 -12.44 -11.70 0.25
N ALA A 46 -13.06 -12.67 0.89
CA ALA A 46 -14.37 -12.53 1.49
C ALA A 46 -14.45 -13.31 2.80
N THR A 47 -15.26 -12.85 3.74
CA THR A 47 -15.60 -13.60 4.96
C THR A 47 -17.02 -14.11 4.83
N VAL A 48 -17.25 -15.38 5.21
CA VAL A 48 -18.56 -16.03 5.11
C VAL A 48 -18.95 -16.56 6.48
N THR A 49 -20.03 -16.05 7.03
CA THR A 49 -20.59 -16.58 8.26
C THR A 49 -21.42 -17.84 7.99
N TYR A 50 -21.52 -18.72 8.98
CA TYR A 50 -22.37 -19.89 8.92
C TYR A 50 -22.82 -20.30 10.32
N THR A 51 -23.89 -21.11 10.37
CA THR A 51 -24.34 -21.81 11.58
C THR A 51 -24.23 -23.29 11.33
N ALA A 52 -23.56 -24.02 12.23
CA ALA A 52 -23.46 -25.46 12.16
C ALA A 52 -24.83 -26.09 12.37
N ALA A 53 -25.09 -27.24 11.71
CA ALA A 53 -26.27 -28.02 11.98
C ALA A 53 -26.23 -28.58 13.41
N LEU A 54 -27.40 -28.69 14.04
CA LEU A 54 -27.55 -29.24 15.39
C LEU A 54 -27.76 -30.78 15.37
N THR A 55 -27.87 -31.34 14.17
CA THR A 55 -28.16 -32.78 13.92
C THR A 55 -27.06 -33.40 13.06
N GLY A 56 -27.05 -34.73 12.97
CA GLY A 56 -25.99 -35.48 12.31
C GLY A 56 -24.76 -35.68 13.21
N GLY A 57 -23.65 -36.13 12.64
CA GLY A 57 -22.40 -36.31 13.35
C GLY A 57 -21.75 -34.98 13.71
N THR A 58 -20.97 -34.96 14.78
CA THR A 58 -20.22 -33.74 15.16
C THR A 58 -19.24 -33.33 14.05
N ALA A 59 -19.40 -32.11 13.53
CA ALA A 59 -18.49 -31.55 12.55
C ALA A 59 -17.16 -31.20 13.20
N THR A 60 -16.05 -31.53 12.54
CA THR A 60 -14.68 -31.14 12.94
C THR A 60 -14.07 -30.12 12.00
N THR A 61 -14.61 -30.00 10.79
CA THR A 61 -14.15 -29.06 9.77
C THR A 61 -15.32 -28.37 9.08
N PHE A 62 -15.12 -27.14 8.65
CA PHE A 62 -16.05 -26.41 7.79
C PHE A 62 -15.26 -25.80 6.63
N THR A 63 -15.81 -25.96 5.42
CA THR A 63 -15.18 -25.47 4.18
C THR A 63 -16.16 -24.61 3.42
N ALA A 64 -15.74 -23.38 3.12
CA ALA A 64 -16.41 -22.49 2.18
C ALA A 64 -15.86 -22.73 0.77
N LEU A 65 -16.73 -22.74 -0.23
CA LEU A 65 -16.39 -22.88 -1.65
C LEU A 65 -16.98 -21.70 -2.42
N SER A 66 -16.14 -20.98 -3.18
CA SER A 66 -16.57 -19.85 -4.02
C SER A 66 -17.11 -20.29 -5.37
N ASN A 67 -18.03 -19.51 -5.90
CA ASN A 67 -18.46 -19.56 -7.30
C ASN A 67 -18.50 -18.10 -7.86
N PRO A 68 -17.76 -17.78 -8.91
CA PRO A 68 -16.88 -18.65 -9.71
C PRO A 68 -15.57 -19.03 -9.00
N GLY A 69 -14.72 -19.77 -9.71
CA GLY A 69 -13.31 -20.01 -9.36
C GLY A 69 -13.06 -21.21 -8.43
N SER A 70 -14.06 -21.74 -7.74
CA SER A 70 -13.91 -22.89 -6.82
C SER A 70 -12.78 -22.72 -5.77
N ILE A 71 -12.54 -21.47 -5.33
CA ILE A 71 -11.55 -21.15 -4.31
C ILE A 71 -12.15 -21.52 -2.95
N THR A 72 -11.33 -22.15 -2.11
CA THR A 72 -11.79 -22.64 -0.81
C THR A 72 -11.16 -21.90 0.36
N GLY A 73 -11.92 -21.79 1.45
CA GLY A 73 -11.45 -21.40 2.77
C GLY A 73 -11.95 -22.38 3.82
N THR A 74 -11.19 -22.56 4.90
CA THR A 74 -11.57 -23.48 6.00
C THR A 74 -11.42 -22.78 7.34
N GLY A 75 -12.25 -23.13 8.31
CA GLY A 75 -12.15 -22.59 9.66
C GLY A 75 -13.49 -22.47 10.38
N SER A 76 -13.45 -21.80 11.55
CA SER A 76 -14.65 -21.40 12.30
C SER A 76 -15.33 -20.19 11.64
N SER A 77 -16.62 -20.00 11.97
CA SER A 77 -17.39 -18.84 11.46
C SER A 77 -16.92 -17.53 12.11
N PRO A 78 -16.63 -16.47 11.32
CA PRO A 78 -16.66 -16.43 9.85
C PRO A 78 -15.43 -17.07 9.19
N ILE A 79 -15.63 -17.84 8.11
CA ILE A 79 -14.54 -18.38 7.28
C ILE A 79 -14.01 -17.27 6.35
N THR A 80 -12.69 -17.10 6.28
CA THR A 80 -12.05 -16.25 5.28
C THR A 80 -11.67 -17.07 4.05
N VAL A 81 -12.12 -16.61 2.87
CA VAL A 81 -11.70 -17.12 1.55
C VAL A 81 -10.82 -16.05 0.91
N SER A 82 -9.52 -16.35 0.71
CA SER A 82 -8.52 -15.45 0.16
C SER A 82 -8.17 -15.84 -1.29
N GLY A 83 -7.50 -14.92 -2.02
CA GLY A 83 -7.09 -15.15 -3.41
C GLY A 83 -8.23 -14.94 -4.41
N LEU A 84 -9.24 -14.18 -4.03
CA LEU A 84 -10.34 -13.79 -4.91
C LEU A 84 -9.91 -12.65 -5.82
N THR A 85 -10.37 -12.69 -7.06
CA THR A 85 -10.11 -11.59 -8.01
C THR A 85 -10.97 -10.38 -7.67
N ALA A 86 -10.33 -9.22 -7.52
CA ALA A 86 -11.03 -7.95 -7.29
C ALA A 86 -12.04 -7.63 -8.40
N ALA A 87 -13.09 -6.92 -8.05
CA ALA A 87 -14.19 -6.52 -8.93
C ALA A 87 -14.98 -7.70 -9.58
N THR A 88 -14.75 -8.93 -9.12
CA THR A 88 -15.51 -10.11 -9.54
C THR A 88 -16.53 -10.48 -8.46
N ALA A 89 -17.78 -10.65 -8.83
CA ALA A 89 -18.84 -11.05 -7.89
C ALA A 89 -18.76 -12.55 -7.59
N TYR A 90 -18.68 -12.89 -6.30
CA TYR A 90 -18.63 -14.26 -5.80
C TYR A 90 -19.83 -14.58 -4.93
N THR A 91 -20.28 -15.82 -5.00
CA THR A 91 -21.18 -16.42 -4.01
C THR A 91 -20.48 -17.61 -3.37
N PHE A 92 -20.96 -18.05 -2.22
CA PHE A 92 -20.30 -19.10 -1.44
C PHE A 92 -21.31 -20.14 -0.98
N THR A 93 -20.83 -21.38 -0.88
CA THR A 93 -21.52 -22.48 -0.21
C THR A 93 -20.64 -23.06 0.88
N ILE A 94 -21.24 -23.63 1.94
CA ILE A 94 -20.49 -24.21 3.07
C ILE A 94 -20.82 -25.68 3.17
N LYS A 95 -19.81 -26.54 3.42
CA LYS A 95 -19.97 -27.91 3.84
C LYS A 95 -19.30 -28.15 5.18
N ALA A 96 -19.84 -29.05 5.96
CA ALA A 96 -19.27 -29.56 7.20
C ALA A 96 -18.65 -30.94 6.96
N GLY A 97 -17.57 -31.26 7.66
CA GLY A 97 -16.93 -32.58 7.56
C GLY A 97 -16.51 -33.14 8.91
N ASN A 98 -16.38 -34.45 8.99
CA ASN A 98 -15.74 -35.20 10.06
C ASN A 98 -14.99 -36.42 9.49
N THR A 99 -14.47 -37.29 10.36
CA THR A 99 -13.74 -38.48 9.94
C THR A 99 -14.60 -39.53 9.17
N THR A 100 -15.92 -39.38 9.21
CA THR A 100 -16.85 -40.28 8.50
C THR A 100 -17.14 -39.79 7.08
N GLY A 101 -17.11 -38.48 6.86
CA GLY A 101 -17.36 -37.88 5.56
C GLY A 101 -17.84 -36.45 5.67
N ASP A 102 -18.17 -35.87 4.52
CA ASP A 102 -18.65 -34.50 4.36
C ASP A 102 -20.19 -34.47 4.19
N SER A 103 -20.77 -33.36 4.67
CA SER A 103 -22.18 -33.04 4.41
C SER A 103 -22.37 -32.62 2.93
N ALA A 104 -23.63 -32.49 2.51
CA ALA A 104 -23.95 -31.69 1.32
C ALA A 104 -23.54 -30.23 1.51
N TYR A 105 -23.37 -29.49 0.39
CA TYR A 105 -23.19 -28.04 0.44
C TYR A 105 -24.47 -27.32 0.84
N SER A 106 -24.34 -26.22 1.58
CA SER A 106 -25.44 -25.33 1.94
C SER A 106 -26.12 -24.70 0.72
N SER A 107 -27.21 -23.98 0.94
CA SER A 107 -27.67 -22.97 -0.02
C SER A 107 -26.57 -21.93 -0.31
N VAL A 108 -26.77 -21.18 -1.40
CA VAL A 108 -25.83 -20.15 -1.83
C VAL A 108 -25.96 -18.89 -0.96
N SER A 109 -24.88 -18.24 -0.61
CA SER A 109 -24.86 -16.96 0.10
C SER A 109 -25.36 -15.78 -0.76
N ASN A 110 -25.48 -14.59 -0.17
CA ASN A 110 -25.49 -13.34 -0.94
C ASN A 110 -24.19 -13.19 -1.74
N SER A 111 -24.24 -12.36 -2.78
CA SER A 111 -23.05 -11.99 -3.55
C SER A 111 -22.15 -11.04 -2.76
N ALA A 112 -20.82 -11.26 -2.83
CA ALA A 112 -19.78 -10.36 -2.34
C ALA A 112 -18.79 -10.08 -3.48
N THR A 113 -18.45 -8.81 -3.69
CA THR A 113 -17.48 -8.38 -4.72
C THR A 113 -16.23 -7.85 -4.02
N PRO A 114 -15.13 -8.62 -3.99
CA PRO A 114 -13.88 -8.18 -3.36
C PRO A 114 -13.34 -6.89 -3.98
N THR A 115 -12.71 -6.08 -3.15
CA THR A 115 -11.93 -4.93 -3.61
C THR A 115 -10.50 -5.36 -3.94
N SER A 116 -9.77 -4.55 -4.71
CA SER A 116 -8.34 -4.76 -4.88
C SER A 116 -7.62 -4.53 -3.54
N SER A 117 -6.66 -5.38 -3.21
CA SER A 117 -5.65 -5.05 -2.21
C SER A 117 -4.69 -4.03 -2.83
N ILE A 118 -5.14 -2.77 -2.93
CA ILE A 118 -4.22 -1.71 -3.25
C ILE A 118 -3.36 -1.54 -2.01
N ASN A 119 -2.20 -2.17 -2.01
CA ASN A 119 -1.11 -1.66 -1.21
C ASN A 119 -0.56 -0.48 -2.03
N PRO A 120 -0.94 0.78 -1.74
CA PRO A 120 -0.46 1.88 -2.54
C PRO A 120 1.06 1.86 -2.42
N SER A 121 1.74 1.80 -3.57
CA SER A 121 3.21 1.91 -3.60
C SER A 121 3.68 3.25 -3.00
N TYR A 122 2.75 4.19 -2.88
CA TYR A 122 2.95 5.53 -2.33
C TYR A 122 1.91 5.81 -1.24
N ASP A 123 2.36 5.96 0.00
CA ASP A 123 1.54 6.44 1.11
C ASP A 123 1.74 7.95 1.28
N SER A 124 0.68 8.72 1.36
CA SER A 124 0.78 10.14 1.70
C SER A 124 1.18 10.29 3.17
N ILE A 125 2.33 10.92 3.43
CA ILE A 125 2.81 11.22 4.78
C ILE A 125 2.33 12.60 5.23
N ALA A 126 2.54 13.62 4.40
CA ALA A 126 2.15 14.98 4.70
C ALA A 126 1.99 15.81 3.43
N THR A 127 1.12 16.79 3.48
CA THR A 127 1.01 17.84 2.44
C THR A 127 1.00 19.19 3.13
N VAL A 128 1.84 20.09 2.64
CA VAL A 128 1.93 21.48 3.10
C VAL A 128 1.57 22.40 1.95
N THR A 129 0.61 23.28 2.17
CA THR A 129 0.28 24.38 1.24
C THR A 129 0.61 25.70 1.91
N VAL A 130 1.35 26.55 1.23
CA VAL A 130 1.66 27.90 1.73
C VAL A 130 0.38 28.73 1.69
N ALA A 131 -0.09 29.14 2.87
CA ALA A 131 -1.35 29.87 3.04
C ALA A 131 -1.16 31.09 3.96
N GLY A 132 -1.96 32.11 3.80
CA GLY A 132 -1.98 33.31 4.64
C GLY A 132 -0.83 34.28 4.40
N ALA A 133 0.41 33.81 4.33
CA ALA A 133 1.60 34.59 4.04
C ALA A 133 2.62 33.76 3.28
N ASN A 134 3.57 34.42 2.59
CA ASN A 134 4.71 33.76 1.96
C ASN A 134 5.59 33.09 3.02
N SER A 135 6.20 31.96 2.69
CA SER A 135 6.98 31.15 3.64
C SER A 135 8.47 31.13 3.30
N LEU A 136 9.31 31.26 4.31
CA LEU A 136 10.77 31.12 4.19
C LEU A 136 11.21 29.66 4.14
N GLN A 137 10.40 28.73 4.67
CA GLN A 137 10.77 27.32 4.80
C GLN A 137 9.53 26.43 4.87
N ILE A 138 9.65 25.22 4.36
CA ILE A 138 8.67 24.13 4.50
C ILE A 138 9.38 22.99 5.21
N ASP A 139 8.78 22.51 6.29
CA ASP A 139 9.28 21.40 7.09
C ASP A 139 8.34 20.20 7.03
N PHE A 140 8.92 19.03 6.79
CA PHE A 140 8.33 17.74 7.08
C PHE A 140 9.07 17.14 8.28
N SER A 141 8.40 16.97 9.39
CA SER A 141 8.98 16.44 10.64
C SER A 141 8.27 15.15 11.07
N SER A 142 8.90 14.42 12.00
CA SER A 142 8.37 13.15 12.51
C SER A 142 8.10 12.13 11.38
N ILE A 143 9.01 12.07 10.39
CA ILE A 143 8.89 11.16 9.26
C ILE A 143 9.03 9.72 9.77
N PRO A 144 8.03 8.84 9.54
CA PRO A 144 8.12 7.43 9.98
C PRO A 144 9.29 6.70 9.29
N SER A 145 9.91 5.74 9.96
CA SER A 145 11.01 4.93 9.39
C SER A 145 10.54 3.64 8.68
N THR A 146 9.24 3.55 8.36
CA THR A 146 8.58 2.33 7.89
C THR A 146 8.59 2.13 6.38
N TYR A 147 9.06 3.11 5.62
CA TYR A 147 9.13 3.05 4.16
C TYR A 147 10.53 2.70 3.68
N THR A 148 10.65 2.23 2.45
CA THR A 148 11.95 1.98 1.82
C THR A 148 12.56 3.26 1.29
N HIS A 149 11.75 4.11 0.66
CA HIS A 149 12.17 5.38 0.09
C HIS A 149 11.15 6.48 0.42
N LEU A 150 11.53 7.73 0.19
CA LEU A 150 10.61 8.87 0.22
C LEU A 150 10.57 9.54 -1.16
N GLN A 151 9.44 10.19 -1.45
CA GLN A 151 9.31 11.05 -2.61
C GLN A 151 8.64 12.37 -2.22
N ILE A 152 9.24 13.47 -2.62
CA ILE A 152 8.64 14.81 -2.54
C ILE A 152 8.11 15.19 -3.91
N ARG A 153 6.86 15.64 -3.97
CA ARG A 153 6.26 16.28 -5.15
C ARG A 153 5.90 17.70 -4.79
N SER A 154 6.30 18.65 -5.61
CA SER A 154 5.97 20.05 -5.35
C SER A 154 5.55 20.79 -6.62
N MET A 155 4.63 21.72 -6.43
CA MET A 155 4.36 22.81 -7.36
C MET A 155 4.57 24.10 -6.60
N SER A 156 5.61 24.84 -6.95
CA SER A 156 6.04 25.99 -6.15
C SER A 156 6.31 27.22 -7.00
N THR A 157 6.00 28.37 -6.42
CA THR A 157 6.34 29.68 -6.95
C THR A 157 7.10 30.47 -5.90
N GLY A 158 7.99 31.34 -6.33
CA GLY A 158 8.77 32.21 -5.46
C GLY A 158 8.50 33.69 -5.69
N THR A 159 8.95 34.51 -4.76
CA THR A 159 8.88 35.97 -4.90
C THR A 159 9.93 36.47 -5.87
N ASP A 160 10.96 35.68 -6.16
CA ASP A 160 12.02 35.97 -7.13
C ASP A 160 12.65 34.66 -7.63
N ASN A 161 13.49 34.75 -8.63
CA ASN A 161 14.25 33.65 -9.22
C ASN A 161 15.32 33.18 -8.23
N THR A 162 15.14 32.02 -7.66
CA THR A 162 16.08 31.45 -6.68
C THR A 162 16.04 29.93 -6.70
N ASN A 163 17.14 29.32 -6.31
CA ASN A 163 17.22 27.88 -6.14
C ASN A 163 16.50 27.46 -4.85
N VAL A 164 15.93 26.26 -4.83
CA VAL A 164 15.44 25.67 -3.61
C VAL A 164 16.50 24.74 -3.03
N ARG A 165 16.74 24.88 -1.75
CA ARG A 165 17.68 24.08 -0.96
C ARG A 165 16.94 23.09 -0.09
N MET A 166 17.60 21.99 0.22
CA MET A 166 17.09 20.94 1.10
C MET A 166 18.12 20.60 2.16
N ARG A 167 17.64 20.40 3.38
CA ARG A 167 18.40 19.86 4.52
C ARG A 167 17.68 18.66 5.12
N PHE A 168 18.46 17.77 5.66
CA PHE A 168 18.00 16.63 6.44
C PHE A 168 18.38 16.82 7.91
N ASN A 169 17.44 16.55 8.82
CA ASN A 169 17.65 16.57 10.26
C ASN A 169 18.30 17.87 10.80
N ASP A 170 18.02 19.01 10.16
CA ASP A 170 18.61 20.31 10.47
C ASP A 170 20.15 20.36 10.33
N ASP A 171 20.76 19.37 9.67
CA ASP A 171 22.21 19.31 9.47
C ASP A 171 22.67 20.49 8.59
N SER A 172 23.34 21.45 9.21
CA SER A 172 23.94 22.62 8.56
C SER A 172 25.47 22.50 8.38
N GLY A 173 26.02 21.30 8.64
CA GLY A 173 27.41 20.99 8.37
C GLY A 173 27.72 20.90 6.88
N ILE A 174 29.01 20.85 6.53
CA ILE A 174 29.46 20.72 5.13
C ILE A 174 29.34 19.27 4.63
N ALA A 175 28.15 18.71 4.80
CA ALA A 175 27.85 17.28 4.60
C ALA A 175 27.07 16.99 3.29
N TYR A 176 26.98 17.94 2.37
CA TYR A 176 26.17 17.77 1.16
C TYR A 176 26.99 17.92 -0.11
N GLY A 177 26.61 17.16 -1.12
CA GLY A 177 27.09 17.30 -2.49
C GLY A 177 25.96 17.08 -3.48
N TYR A 178 26.08 17.65 -4.66
CA TYR A 178 25.13 17.43 -5.75
C TYR A 178 25.80 17.64 -7.11
N HIS A 179 25.24 17.02 -8.14
CA HIS A 179 25.54 17.29 -9.54
C HIS A 179 24.29 17.11 -10.37
N GLY A 180 24.19 17.87 -11.44
CA GLY A 180 23.03 17.85 -12.30
C GLY A 180 23.33 18.27 -13.72
N ILE A 181 22.35 18.04 -14.57
CA ILE A 181 22.32 18.50 -15.95
C ILE A 181 21.04 19.28 -16.16
N GLN A 182 21.11 20.31 -16.97
CA GLN A 182 19.96 21.13 -17.31
C GLN A 182 19.94 21.43 -18.81
N GLY A 183 18.73 21.62 -19.33
CA GLY A 183 18.50 22.05 -20.70
C GLY A 183 17.37 23.07 -20.74
N GLY A 184 17.46 23.99 -21.70
CA GLY A 184 16.43 24.99 -21.90
C GLY A 184 16.86 26.05 -22.92
N PRO A 185 15.93 26.90 -23.38
CA PRO A 185 16.20 27.88 -24.45
C PRO A 185 17.33 28.85 -24.15
N GLY A 186 17.58 29.18 -22.87
CA GLY A 186 18.65 30.06 -22.46
C GLY A 186 20.06 29.47 -22.56
N TYR A 187 20.20 28.17 -22.80
CA TYR A 187 21.47 27.45 -22.91
C TYR A 187 21.76 26.93 -24.32
N GLY A 188 20.91 27.26 -25.29
CA GLY A 188 21.00 26.73 -26.65
C GLY A 188 20.70 25.21 -26.66
N ALA A 189 21.31 24.48 -27.60
CA ALA A 189 21.24 23.01 -27.69
C ALA A 189 22.24 22.31 -26.74
N SER A 190 22.93 23.01 -25.87
CA SER A 190 23.99 22.46 -25.00
C SER A 190 23.45 22.07 -23.65
N LEU A 191 23.86 20.91 -23.16
CA LEU A 191 23.63 20.49 -21.78
C LEU A 191 24.59 21.27 -20.87
N TYR A 192 24.03 21.93 -19.85
CA TYR A 192 24.85 22.57 -18.82
C TYR A 192 24.97 21.60 -17.62
N THR A 193 26.21 21.42 -17.14
CA THR A 193 26.49 20.62 -15.96
C THR A 193 26.74 21.52 -14.75
N ASN A 194 26.12 21.17 -13.63
CA ASN A 194 26.31 21.84 -12.37
C ASN A 194 26.73 20.84 -11.28
N TYR A 195 27.74 21.18 -10.48
CA TYR A 195 28.12 20.34 -9.34
C TYR A 195 28.61 21.20 -8.18
N ALA A 196 28.41 20.69 -6.96
CA ALA A 196 29.03 21.26 -5.76
C ALA A 196 29.24 20.13 -4.74
N ILE A 197 30.30 20.26 -3.96
CA ILE A 197 30.65 19.40 -2.83
C ILE A 197 30.89 20.25 -1.60
N ASN A 198 30.88 19.63 -0.41
CA ASN A 198 31.13 20.33 0.85
C ASN A 198 30.15 21.51 1.08
N GLN A 199 28.89 21.29 0.79
CA GLN A 199 27.83 22.27 0.97
C GLN A 199 27.12 22.07 2.32
N THR A 200 26.54 23.15 2.84
CA THR A 200 25.73 23.14 4.06
C THR A 200 24.27 22.75 3.82
N SER A 201 23.91 22.51 2.57
CA SER A 201 22.61 22.05 2.11
C SER A 201 22.73 21.47 0.71
N MET A 202 21.85 20.56 0.37
CA MET A 202 21.68 20.06 -0.98
C MET A 202 20.85 21.04 -1.79
N MET A 203 21.14 21.21 -3.06
CA MET A 203 20.20 21.84 -3.97
C MET A 203 19.06 20.85 -4.22
N ALA A 204 17.83 21.21 -3.86
CA ALA A 204 16.66 20.37 -4.12
C ALA A 204 16.29 20.45 -5.60
N TYR A 205 16.31 21.64 -6.17
CA TYR A 205 16.22 21.89 -7.60
C TYR A 205 16.87 23.22 -7.95
N ASP A 206 17.50 23.26 -9.10
CA ASP A 206 18.11 24.47 -9.64
C ASP A 206 17.08 25.22 -10.47
N GLN A 207 17.19 26.50 -10.34
CA GLN A 207 16.51 27.53 -11.11
C GLN A 207 15.03 27.78 -10.88
N GLN A 208 14.89 29.03 -10.52
CA GLN A 208 13.74 29.86 -10.68
C GLN A 208 12.46 29.23 -10.18
N LEU A 209 12.26 29.35 -8.88
CA LEU A 209 10.90 29.39 -8.41
C LEU A 209 10.12 30.23 -9.41
N GLY A 210 9.28 29.59 -10.22
CA GLY A 210 8.50 30.29 -11.22
C GLY A 210 7.76 31.47 -10.62
N THR A 211 7.38 32.41 -11.44
CA THR A 211 6.53 33.54 -11.05
C THR A 211 5.14 33.02 -10.63
N SER A 212 4.27 33.90 -10.14
CA SER A 212 2.92 33.54 -9.70
C SER A 212 2.06 32.82 -10.77
N THR A 213 2.40 32.97 -12.04
CA THR A 213 1.66 32.37 -13.17
C THR A 213 2.28 31.08 -13.70
N ASN A 214 3.54 30.81 -13.39
CA ASN A 214 4.31 29.70 -13.96
C ASN A 214 5.03 28.93 -12.82
N PRO A 215 4.35 27.99 -12.17
CA PRO A 215 4.96 27.23 -11.09
C PRO A 215 6.06 26.29 -11.61
N ASN A 216 7.05 26.04 -10.77
CA ASN A 216 7.99 24.95 -10.95
C ASN A 216 7.36 23.65 -10.45
N ALA A 217 7.36 22.61 -11.28
CA ALA A 217 6.96 21.26 -10.91
C ALA A 217 8.19 20.41 -10.63
N THR A 218 8.23 19.76 -9.47
CA THR A 218 9.39 18.98 -9.04
C THR A 218 8.99 17.65 -8.45
N ILE A 219 9.77 16.61 -8.78
CA ILE A 219 9.74 15.31 -8.12
C ILE A 219 11.15 15.03 -7.60
N THR A 220 11.27 14.73 -6.30
CA THR A 220 12.53 14.34 -5.67
C THR A 220 12.37 13.02 -4.96
N ASP A 221 13.12 12.01 -5.38
CA ASP A 221 13.25 10.74 -4.67
C ASP A 221 14.38 10.83 -3.65
N ILE A 222 14.15 10.29 -2.45
CA ILE A 222 15.15 10.16 -1.40
C ILE A 222 15.27 8.67 -1.09
N LEU A 223 16.40 8.09 -1.49
CA LEU A 223 16.58 6.65 -1.49
C LEU A 223 17.10 6.15 -0.14
N GLU A 224 16.54 5.03 0.32
CA GLU A 224 16.94 4.34 1.56
C GLU A 224 17.09 5.28 2.78
N TYR A 225 16.19 6.23 2.92
CA TYR A 225 16.28 7.34 3.89
C TYR A 225 16.40 6.89 5.35
N ALA A 226 15.88 5.72 5.72
CA ALA A 226 15.93 5.16 7.06
C ALA A 226 17.14 4.23 7.29
N ASN A 227 17.92 3.91 6.24
CA ASN A 227 19.07 3.00 6.35
C ASN A 227 20.25 3.71 7.04
N THR A 228 20.72 3.17 8.17
CA THR A 228 21.81 3.77 8.97
C THR A 228 23.21 3.30 8.55
N ASN A 229 23.33 2.46 7.53
CA ASN A 229 24.62 1.93 7.05
C ASN A 229 25.10 2.60 5.75
N LYS A 230 24.31 3.52 5.19
CA LYS A 230 24.62 4.17 3.92
C LYS A 230 24.37 5.68 3.99
N TYR A 231 25.12 6.44 3.20
CA TYR A 231 24.80 7.84 2.91
C TYR A 231 23.50 7.93 2.12
N LYS A 232 22.82 9.07 2.24
CA LYS A 232 21.52 9.26 1.58
C LYS A 232 21.70 9.90 0.22
N THR A 233 21.13 9.28 -0.79
CA THR A 233 21.12 9.81 -2.16
C THR A 233 19.73 10.31 -2.54
N THR A 234 19.73 11.37 -3.35
CA THR A 234 18.49 11.90 -3.94
C THR A 234 18.58 11.92 -5.45
N ARG A 235 17.42 11.90 -6.09
CA ARG A 235 17.25 12.13 -7.53
C ARG A 235 16.12 13.12 -7.70
N THR A 236 16.38 14.18 -8.43
CA THR A 236 15.38 15.22 -8.68
C THR A 236 15.18 15.42 -10.17
N LEU A 237 13.92 15.46 -10.57
CA LEU A 237 13.48 15.97 -11.85
C LEU A 237 12.64 17.22 -11.58
N SER A 238 13.01 18.34 -12.18
CA SER A 238 12.23 19.58 -12.09
C SER A 238 12.10 20.25 -13.43
N GLY A 239 11.06 21.04 -13.57
CA GLY A 239 10.82 21.83 -14.78
C GLY A 239 9.95 23.02 -14.51
N SER A 240 10.27 24.11 -15.20
CA SER A 240 9.46 25.32 -15.24
C SER A 240 9.36 25.85 -16.67
N HIS A 241 8.27 26.54 -16.95
CA HIS A 241 8.06 27.22 -18.21
C HIS A 241 7.63 28.65 -17.94
N SER A 242 8.45 29.63 -18.32
CA SER A 242 8.17 31.06 -18.11
C SER A 242 8.16 31.86 -19.43
N GLY A 243 7.62 31.26 -20.50
CA GLY A 243 7.60 31.85 -21.83
C GLY A 243 8.86 31.49 -22.66
N SER A 244 9.14 32.21 -23.72
CA SER A 244 10.08 31.77 -24.78
C SER A 244 11.57 31.70 -24.38
N THR A 245 11.98 32.31 -23.27
CA THR A 245 13.40 32.45 -22.93
C THR A 245 13.83 31.78 -21.63
N ASN A 246 12.92 31.40 -20.74
CA ASN A 246 13.23 30.93 -19.39
C ASN A 246 12.52 29.62 -19.04
N SER A 247 12.55 28.66 -19.94
CA SER A 247 12.02 27.30 -19.70
C SER A 247 13.17 26.35 -19.43
N PHE A 248 13.06 25.54 -18.40
CA PHE A 248 14.12 24.61 -17.99
C PHE A 248 13.58 23.24 -17.68
N ILE A 249 14.37 22.22 -18.00
CA ILE A 249 14.30 20.89 -17.42
C ILE A 249 15.63 20.67 -16.70
N PHE A 250 15.53 20.21 -15.46
CA PHE A 250 16.68 19.94 -14.62
C PHE A 250 16.61 18.53 -14.04
N PHE A 251 17.69 17.79 -14.22
CA PHE A 251 17.87 16.47 -13.64
C PHE A 251 19.11 16.48 -12.74
N GLN A 252 18.93 16.08 -11.47
CA GLN A 252 19.97 16.15 -10.46
C GLN A 252 20.06 14.87 -9.62
N SER A 253 21.28 14.56 -9.21
CA SER A 253 21.59 13.65 -8.13
C SER A 253 22.20 14.41 -6.97
N GLY A 254 21.82 14.07 -5.75
CA GLY A 254 22.37 14.65 -4.54
C GLY A 254 22.83 13.58 -3.56
N LEU A 255 23.75 13.96 -2.67
CA LEU A 255 24.30 13.11 -1.64
C LEU A 255 24.38 13.85 -0.31
N TRP A 256 23.90 13.24 0.76
CA TRP A 256 24.15 13.64 2.13
C TRP A 256 25.15 12.67 2.75
N TYR A 257 26.35 13.17 3.11
CA TYR A 257 27.46 12.41 3.67
C TYR A 257 27.21 12.06 5.15
N ASN A 258 26.03 11.56 5.45
CA ASN A 258 25.63 11.15 6.78
C ASN A 258 24.78 9.86 6.68
N SER A 259 25.06 8.91 7.56
CA SER A 259 24.35 7.64 7.59
C SER A 259 23.09 7.66 8.48
N SER A 260 22.86 8.72 9.26
CA SER A 260 21.67 8.80 10.11
C SER A 260 20.37 8.65 9.32
N ALA A 261 19.37 8.03 9.92
CA ALA A 261 18.02 7.99 9.35
C ALA A 261 17.46 9.41 9.25
N ILE A 262 16.77 9.72 8.15
CA ILE A 262 16.11 11.01 7.95
C ILE A 262 14.75 10.97 8.65
N ASN A 263 14.55 11.85 9.63
CA ASN A 263 13.28 12.04 10.33
C ASN A 263 12.69 13.45 10.14
N LYS A 264 13.48 14.36 9.54
CA LYS A 264 13.07 15.71 9.17
C LYS A 264 13.66 16.11 7.82
N ILE A 265 12.86 16.79 7.00
CA ILE A 265 13.27 17.38 5.74
C ILE A 265 12.83 18.84 5.74
N SER A 266 13.76 19.74 5.48
CA SER A 266 13.51 21.18 5.33
C SER A 266 13.78 21.62 3.91
N LEU A 267 12.81 22.26 3.26
CA LEU A 267 12.93 22.90 1.95
C LEU A 267 12.87 24.41 2.13
N TYR A 268 13.79 25.13 1.54
CA TYR A 268 13.83 26.60 1.65
C TYR A 268 14.45 27.23 0.40
N PRO A 269 13.92 28.37 -0.06
CA PRO A 269 14.57 29.15 -1.12
C PRO A 269 15.95 29.63 -0.65
N PHE A 270 16.94 29.63 -1.53
CA PHE A 270 18.28 30.17 -1.19
C PHE A 270 18.22 31.67 -0.86
N SER A 271 17.33 32.39 -1.49
CA SER A 271 16.93 33.76 -1.17
C SER A 271 15.42 33.89 -1.34
N ASN A 272 14.80 34.85 -0.68
CA ASN A 272 13.37 35.14 -0.82
C ASN A 272 12.43 34.08 -0.16
N THR A 273 11.20 33.93 -0.65
CA THR A 273 10.14 33.13 -0.01
C THR A 273 9.37 32.33 -1.05
N PHE A 274 8.80 31.21 -0.62
CA PHE A 274 7.71 30.55 -1.33
C PHE A 274 6.45 31.41 -1.27
N ARG A 275 5.77 31.57 -2.39
CA ARG A 275 4.50 32.29 -2.47
C ARG A 275 3.33 31.45 -1.97
N ILE A 276 2.28 32.14 -1.53
CA ILE A 276 0.98 31.57 -1.26
C ILE A 276 0.51 30.74 -2.47
N GLY A 277 -0.05 29.55 -2.20
CA GLY A 277 -0.50 28.58 -3.19
C GLY A 277 0.56 27.54 -3.59
N SER A 278 1.84 27.72 -3.19
CA SER A 278 2.84 26.65 -3.36
C SER A 278 2.46 25.43 -2.53
N THR A 279 2.57 24.24 -3.15
CA THR A 279 2.21 22.96 -2.51
C THR A 279 3.39 22.00 -2.52
N PHE A 280 3.55 21.28 -1.41
CA PHE A 280 4.60 20.29 -1.19
C PHE A 280 3.97 19.06 -0.56
N ALA A 281 4.13 17.91 -1.17
CA ALA A 281 3.61 16.65 -0.66
C ALA A 281 4.76 15.65 -0.48
N LEU A 282 4.82 15.02 0.69
CA LEU A 282 5.76 13.96 1.03
C LEU A 282 5.02 12.62 1.01
N TYR A 283 5.60 11.67 0.30
CA TYR A 283 5.12 10.30 0.19
C TYR A 283 6.17 9.32 0.69
N GLY A 284 5.72 8.26 1.36
CA GLY A 284 6.49 7.07 1.65
C GLY A 284 6.31 6.04 0.54
N ILE A 285 7.41 5.44 0.08
CA ILE A 285 7.41 4.39 -0.94
C ILE A 285 7.70 3.07 -0.23
N LYS A 286 6.80 2.10 -0.40
CA LYS A 286 7.00 0.71 0.05
C LYS A 286 7.76 -0.06 -1.03
N GLY A 287 8.75 -0.84 -0.63
CA GLY A 287 9.49 -1.74 -1.49
C GLY A 287 9.01 -3.16 -1.35
#